data_9fc5cb910f2d44b587b5b2fc1f8fb8d9
#
_entry.id   9fc5cb910f2d44b587b5b2fc1f8fb8d9
#
_cell.length_a   1.000
_cell.length_b   1.000
_cell.length_c   1.000
_cell.angle_alpha   90.00
_cell.angle_beta   90.00
_cell.angle_gamma   90.00
#
_symmetry.space_group_name_H-M   'P 1'
#
loop_
_entity.id
_entity.type
_entity.pdbx_description
1 polymer ?
#
loop_
_entity_poly.entity_id
_entity_poly.type
_entity_poly.pdbx_seq_one_letter_code
_entity_poly.pdbx_strand_id
1 'polypeptide(L)'
;WTAELVQDGKIADALAVRLTATGEGWQVTQSQSLDVASGDTPLTLPADATDIRLRLDDSPQALFRSALDDLLSYPYGGVEQTASRLLPLSIAYPSLASNPQIRDRLRLIMQNSRLRLVQMAGPSASFTWWGYDGEPDAFLTAYAYYADWNASQVLELTLPPEHWQRVLEVYAKQAPNTPLLQRALILSFARQMQLP
;
A
#
# COMPACT_ATOMS: atom_id res chain seq x y z
N TRP A 1 26.39 -4.66 -19.05
CA TRP A 1 27.09 -4.34 -17.81
C TRP A 1 27.58 -5.62 -17.17
N THR A 2 28.88 -5.71 -16.87
CA THR A 2 29.46 -6.87 -16.20
C THR A 2 30.26 -6.37 -14.99
N ALA A 3 30.02 -6.96 -13.82
CA ALA A 3 30.82 -6.77 -12.62
C ALA A 3 31.52 -8.08 -12.29
N GLU A 4 32.82 -8.04 -12.04
CA GLU A 4 33.64 -9.20 -11.74
C GLU A 4 34.28 -9.02 -10.36
N LEU A 5 34.18 -10.04 -9.53
CA LEU A 5 34.96 -10.16 -8.29
C LEU A 5 36.24 -10.92 -8.61
N VAL A 6 37.38 -10.25 -8.48
CA VAL A 6 38.71 -10.86 -8.72
C VAL A 6 39.38 -11.13 -7.41
N GLN A 7 39.78 -12.37 -7.16
CA GLN A 7 40.58 -12.81 -6.01
C GLN A 7 41.83 -13.53 -6.53
N ASP A 8 43.00 -13.13 -6.05
CA ASP A 8 44.31 -13.68 -6.43
C ASP A 8 44.52 -13.70 -7.96
N GLY A 9 44.09 -12.65 -8.66
CA GLY A 9 44.20 -12.51 -10.10
C GLY A 9 43.27 -13.41 -10.94
N LYS A 10 42.34 -14.10 -10.29
CA LYS A 10 41.32 -14.93 -10.94
C LYS A 10 39.93 -14.41 -10.65
N ILE A 11 39.02 -14.52 -11.64
CA ILE A 11 37.61 -14.19 -11.45
C ILE A 11 37.02 -15.26 -10.51
N ALA A 12 36.64 -14.83 -9.30
CA ALA A 12 35.99 -15.68 -8.31
C ALA A 12 34.47 -15.70 -8.49
N ASP A 13 33.90 -14.58 -8.96
CA ASP A 13 32.48 -14.46 -9.24
C ASP A 13 32.27 -13.37 -10.31
N ALA A 14 31.17 -13.45 -11.06
CA ALA A 14 30.82 -12.48 -12.08
C ALA A 14 29.31 -12.31 -12.18
N LEU A 15 28.84 -11.07 -12.27
CA LEU A 15 27.47 -10.72 -12.53
C LEU A 15 27.36 -9.99 -13.87
N ALA A 16 26.55 -10.51 -14.76
CA ALA A 16 26.23 -9.84 -16.03
C ALA A 16 24.76 -9.40 -16.02
N VAL A 17 24.54 -8.11 -16.19
CA VAL A 17 23.20 -7.52 -16.28
C VAL A 17 23.04 -6.88 -17.65
N ARG A 18 22.02 -7.29 -18.39
CA ARG A 18 21.65 -6.62 -19.63
C ARG A 18 20.78 -5.42 -19.32
N LEU A 19 21.31 -4.24 -19.53
CA LEU A 19 20.54 -2.99 -19.45
C LEU A 19 20.15 -2.59 -20.88
N THR A 20 18.87 -2.32 -21.06
CA THR A 20 18.40 -1.71 -22.31
C THR A 20 18.57 -0.21 -22.14
N ALA A 21 19.47 0.40 -22.91
CA ALA A 21 19.55 1.86 -23.00
C ALA A 21 18.37 2.33 -23.85
N THR A 22 17.44 3.01 -23.23
CA THR A 22 16.44 3.82 -23.94
C THR A 22 17.06 5.18 -24.26
N GLY A 23 16.65 5.81 -25.39
CA GLY A 23 17.24 7.08 -25.85
C GLY A 23 17.28 8.17 -24.78
N GLU A 24 18.07 9.18 -25.03
CA GLU A 24 18.22 10.33 -24.12
C GLU A 24 16.87 11.01 -23.85
N GLY A 25 16.40 10.91 -22.63
CA GLY A 25 15.17 11.56 -22.17
C GLY A 25 14.48 10.82 -21.03
N TRP A 26 13.75 11.56 -20.25
CA TRP A 26 12.89 11.03 -19.20
C TRP A 26 11.52 10.73 -19.80
N GLN A 27 10.98 9.55 -19.54
CA GLN A 27 9.56 9.32 -19.82
C GLN A 27 8.73 10.12 -18.81
N VAL A 28 7.94 11.05 -19.31
CA VAL A 28 6.98 11.82 -18.51
C VAL A 28 5.59 11.30 -18.83
N THR A 29 4.89 10.81 -17.82
CA THR A 29 3.48 10.46 -17.94
C THR A 29 2.64 11.69 -17.62
N GLN A 30 1.80 12.11 -18.57
CA GLN A 30 0.80 13.14 -18.35
C GLN A 30 -0.57 12.48 -18.31
N SER A 31 -1.37 12.82 -17.30
CA SER A 31 -2.74 12.37 -17.18
C SER A 31 -3.68 13.56 -17.28
N GLN A 32 -4.74 13.41 -18.04
CA GLN A 32 -5.80 14.41 -18.16
C GLN A 32 -7.13 13.72 -17.90
N SER A 33 -7.92 14.25 -16.98
CA SER A 33 -9.29 13.79 -16.70
C SER A 33 -10.26 14.82 -17.29
N LEU A 34 -11.24 14.34 -18.03
CA LEU A 34 -12.27 15.16 -18.67
C LEU A 34 -13.63 14.56 -18.40
N ASP A 35 -14.59 15.41 -18.07
CA ASP A 35 -16.00 15.01 -18.06
C ASP A 35 -16.52 15.02 -19.50
N VAL A 36 -16.96 13.86 -19.96
CA VAL A 36 -17.50 13.71 -21.31
C VAL A 36 -19.00 13.99 -21.25
N ALA A 37 -19.40 15.14 -21.80
CA ALA A 37 -20.78 15.46 -22.06
C ALA A 37 -21.23 14.87 -23.42
N SER A 38 -22.52 15.01 -23.76
CA SER A 38 -22.99 14.64 -25.09
C SER A 38 -22.32 15.51 -26.16
N GLY A 39 -21.71 14.91 -27.16
CA GLY A 39 -21.03 15.59 -28.27
C GLY A 39 -19.52 15.28 -28.33
N ASP A 40 -18.82 16.07 -29.12
CA ASP A 40 -17.38 15.90 -29.29
C ASP A 40 -16.62 16.56 -28.14
N THR A 41 -15.74 15.82 -27.52
CA THR A 41 -14.82 16.33 -26.48
C THR A 41 -13.40 16.35 -27.03
N PRO A 42 -12.81 17.54 -27.29
CA PRO A 42 -11.49 17.64 -27.85
C PRO A 42 -10.42 17.24 -26.82
N LEU A 43 -9.47 16.41 -27.24
CA LEU A 43 -8.30 16.03 -26.48
C LEU A 43 -7.08 16.71 -27.06
N THR A 44 -6.31 17.38 -26.22
CA THR A 44 -5.01 17.96 -26.63
C THR A 44 -3.90 17.01 -26.16
N LEU A 45 -3.18 16.45 -27.13
CA LEU A 45 -2.06 15.55 -26.86
C LEU A 45 -0.74 16.26 -27.17
N PRO A 46 0.33 15.99 -26.40
CA PRO A 46 1.67 16.41 -26.79
C PRO A 46 2.05 15.85 -28.16
N ALA A 47 2.73 16.62 -28.99
CA ALA A 47 3.13 16.19 -30.32
C ALA A 47 4.12 15.00 -30.34
N ASP A 48 4.81 14.79 -29.23
CA ASP A 48 5.79 13.72 -29.00
C ASP A 48 5.23 12.56 -28.17
N ALA A 49 3.92 12.49 -27.97
CA ALA A 49 3.29 11.40 -27.25
C ALA A 49 3.47 10.07 -27.98
N THR A 50 4.07 9.08 -27.30
CA THR A 50 4.39 7.76 -27.90
C THR A 50 3.49 6.63 -27.40
N ASP A 51 2.94 6.75 -26.19
CA ASP A 51 2.00 5.78 -25.61
C ASP A 51 0.75 6.53 -25.14
N ILE A 52 -0.33 6.39 -25.88
CA ILE A 52 -1.59 7.07 -25.59
C ILE A 52 -2.58 6.03 -25.10
N ARG A 53 -3.05 6.21 -23.86
CA ARG A 53 -4.08 5.37 -23.26
C ARG A 53 -5.31 6.19 -23.00
N LEU A 54 -6.41 5.80 -23.61
CA LEU A 54 -7.72 6.37 -23.36
C LEU A 54 -8.53 5.39 -22.51
N ARG A 55 -9.06 5.88 -21.40
CA ARG A 55 -9.99 5.13 -20.59
C ARG A 55 -11.31 5.90 -20.48
N LEU A 56 -12.40 5.21 -20.67
CA LEU A 56 -13.75 5.73 -20.50
C LEU A 56 -14.38 5.02 -19.31
N ASP A 57 -14.74 5.78 -18.31
CA ASP A 57 -15.45 5.30 -17.12
C ASP A 57 -16.87 5.84 -17.17
N ASP A 58 -17.84 4.94 -17.08
CA ASP A 58 -19.27 5.27 -17.17
C ASP A 58 -19.88 5.65 -15.81
N SER A 59 -19.09 5.57 -14.76
CA SER A 59 -19.57 5.81 -13.41
C SER A 59 -18.40 6.08 -12.44
N PRO A 60 -18.64 6.78 -11.33
CA PRO A 60 -17.66 6.93 -10.26
C PRO A 60 -17.14 5.58 -9.74
N GLN A 61 -17.95 4.53 -9.76
CA GLN A 61 -17.56 3.18 -9.36
C GLN A 61 -16.57 2.56 -10.33
N ALA A 62 -16.70 2.80 -11.64
CA ALA A 62 -15.75 2.33 -12.65
C ALA A 62 -14.39 3.02 -12.50
N LEU A 63 -14.40 4.35 -12.29
CA LEU A 63 -13.19 5.12 -11.97
C LEU A 63 -12.51 4.59 -10.71
N PHE A 64 -13.30 4.30 -9.67
CA PHE A 64 -12.78 3.75 -8.42
C PHE A 64 -12.15 2.36 -8.60
N ARG A 65 -12.78 1.46 -9.36
CA ARG A 65 -12.23 0.14 -9.68
C ARG A 65 -10.88 0.23 -10.36
N SER A 66 -10.73 1.17 -11.25
CA SER A 66 -9.50 1.39 -11.96
C SER A 66 -8.37 1.95 -11.08
N ALA A 67 -8.67 2.93 -10.23
CA ALA A 67 -7.72 3.40 -9.23
C ALA A 67 -7.30 2.26 -8.28
N LEU A 68 -8.22 1.34 -8.00
CA LEU A 68 -7.95 0.15 -7.23
C LEU A 68 -6.98 -0.80 -7.94
N ASP A 69 -7.13 -1.03 -9.24
CA ASP A 69 -6.22 -1.88 -10.01
C ASP A 69 -4.80 -1.29 -10.05
N ASP A 70 -4.66 0.01 -10.15
CA ASP A 70 -3.37 0.71 -10.05
C ASP A 70 -2.74 0.52 -8.65
N LEU A 71 -3.55 0.65 -7.60
CA LEU A 71 -3.10 0.41 -6.22
C LEU A 71 -2.68 -1.05 -5.98
N LEU A 72 -3.35 -2.00 -6.63
CA LEU A 72 -3.08 -3.42 -6.51
C LEU A 72 -1.83 -3.87 -7.29
N SER A 73 -1.52 -3.19 -8.37
CA SER A 73 -0.37 -3.52 -9.22
C SER A 73 0.96 -3.05 -8.65
N TYR A 74 0.95 -2.26 -7.56
CA TYR A 74 2.18 -1.78 -6.94
C TYR A 74 2.95 -2.94 -6.29
N PRO A 75 4.11 -3.33 -6.85
CA PRO A 75 4.84 -4.49 -6.37
C PRO A 75 5.65 -4.11 -5.12
N TYR A 76 5.48 -4.83 -4.07
CA TYR A 76 6.33 -4.85 -2.87
C TYR A 76 6.55 -3.50 -2.17
N GLY A 77 6.17 -3.46 -0.93
CA GLY A 77 6.39 -2.33 -0.09
C GLY A 77 6.73 -2.75 1.33
N GLY A 78 7.28 -1.82 2.06
CA GLY A 78 7.39 -1.88 3.50
C GLY A 78 6.01 -1.83 4.17
N VAL A 79 6.02 -1.60 5.44
CA VAL A 79 4.82 -1.59 6.28
C VAL A 79 3.84 -0.49 5.85
N GLU A 80 4.35 0.72 5.60
CA GLU A 80 3.53 1.85 5.17
C GLU A 80 2.77 1.55 3.87
N GLN A 81 3.45 1.03 2.86
CA GLN A 81 2.83 0.71 1.58
C GLN A 81 1.82 -0.43 1.69
N THR A 82 2.09 -1.42 2.53
CA THR A 82 1.15 -2.51 2.79
C THR A 82 -0.11 -2.00 3.50
N ALA A 83 0.04 -1.15 4.51
CA ALA A 83 -1.08 -0.53 5.22
C ALA A 83 -1.86 0.44 4.33
N SER A 84 -1.16 1.26 3.53
CA SER A 84 -1.76 2.22 2.59
C SER A 84 -2.51 1.56 1.43
N ARG A 85 -2.22 0.30 1.13
CA ARG A 85 -3.03 -0.51 0.24
C ARG A 85 -4.21 -1.16 0.96
N LEU A 86 -3.98 -1.69 2.16
CA LEU A 86 -4.99 -2.44 2.91
C LEU A 86 -6.15 -1.55 3.35
N LEU A 87 -5.89 -0.36 3.86
CA LEU A 87 -6.90 0.53 4.42
C LEU A 87 -7.93 1.01 3.37
N PRO A 88 -7.55 1.56 2.21
CA PRO A 88 -8.52 1.94 1.18
C PRO A 88 -9.32 0.75 0.65
N LEU A 89 -8.68 -0.43 0.52
CA LEU A 89 -9.36 -1.64 0.11
C LEU A 89 -10.47 -2.03 1.09
N SER A 90 -10.18 -1.99 2.39
CA SER A 90 -11.16 -2.32 3.42
C SER A 90 -12.33 -1.33 3.45
N ILE A 91 -12.05 -0.04 3.27
CA ILE A 91 -13.09 1.01 3.22
C ILE A 91 -13.99 0.83 1.99
N ALA A 92 -13.40 0.48 0.85
CA ALA A 92 -14.11 0.34 -0.41
C ALA A 92 -14.85 -0.99 -0.56
N TYR A 93 -14.41 -2.02 0.16
CA TYR A 93 -14.92 -3.38 0.03
C TYR A 93 -16.46 -3.48 0.09
N PRO A 94 -17.18 -2.85 1.02
CA PRO A 94 -18.64 -2.94 1.08
C PRO A 94 -19.32 -2.47 -0.21
N SER A 95 -18.77 -1.45 -0.87
CA SER A 95 -19.33 -0.90 -2.12
C SER A 95 -19.02 -1.77 -3.35
N LEU A 96 -17.95 -2.55 -3.31
CA LEU A 96 -17.48 -3.38 -4.43
C LEU A 96 -17.87 -4.84 -4.31
N ALA A 97 -18.26 -5.29 -3.13
CA ALA A 97 -18.53 -6.69 -2.81
C ALA A 97 -19.82 -7.24 -3.46
N SER A 98 -20.63 -6.41 -4.13
CA SER A 98 -21.80 -6.83 -4.89
C SER A 98 -21.47 -7.75 -6.06
N ASN A 99 -20.27 -7.61 -6.66
CA ASN A 99 -19.77 -8.51 -7.68
C ASN A 99 -18.95 -9.66 -7.03
N PRO A 100 -19.39 -10.92 -7.14
CA PRO A 100 -18.71 -12.04 -6.48
C PRO A 100 -17.24 -12.22 -6.86
N GLN A 101 -16.89 -12.02 -8.14
CA GLN A 101 -15.51 -12.18 -8.61
C GLN A 101 -14.59 -11.10 -8.04
N ILE A 102 -15.07 -9.86 -8.00
CA ILE A 102 -14.34 -8.74 -7.41
C ILE A 102 -14.22 -8.96 -5.91
N ARG A 103 -15.30 -9.31 -5.25
CA ARG A 103 -15.34 -9.60 -3.80
C ARG A 103 -14.28 -10.62 -3.41
N ASP A 104 -14.25 -11.76 -4.06
CA ASP A 104 -13.35 -12.86 -3.71
C ASP A 104 -11.88 -12.48 -3.96
N ARG A 105 -11.60 -11.74 -5.04
CA ARG A 105 -10.27 -11.19 -5.32
C ARG A 105 -9.84 -10.20 -4.24
N LEU A 106 -10.71 -9.27 -3.84
CA LEU A 106 -10.41 -8.27 -2.80
C LEU A 106 -10.19 -8.94 -1.44
N ARG A 107 -10.99 -9.94 -1.09
CA ARG A 107 -10.79 -10.71 0.14
C ARG A 107 -9.40 -11.34 0.18
N LEU A 108 -8.99 -12.01 -0.89
CA LEU A 108 -7.67 -12.63 -0.99
C LEU A 108 -6.53 -11.60 -0.83
N ILE A 109 -6.65 -10.45 -1.47
CA ILE A 109 -5.65 -9.39 -1.40
C ILE A 109 -5.55 -8.81 0.02
N MET A 110 -6.68 -8.56 0.67
CA MET A 110 -6.70 -8.08 2.06
C MET A 110 -6.11 -9.11 3.02
N GLN A 111 -6.45 -10.40 2.86
CA GLN A 111 -5.87 -11.47 3.68
C GLN A 111 -4.35 -11.57 3.52
N ASN A 112 -3.85 -11.51 2.28
CA ASN A 112 -2.42 -11.53 2.00
C ASN A 112 -1.71 -10.28 2.57
N SER A 113 -2.32 -9.10 2.46
CA SER A 113 -1.77 -7.87 3.03
C SER A 113 -1.70 -7.92 4.55
N ARG A 114 -2.74 -8.46 5.21
CA ARG A 114 -2.74 -8.69 6.67
C ARG A 114 -1.65 -9.68 7.08
N LEU A 115 -1.53 -10.82 6.39
CA LEU A 115 -0.49 -11.80 6.66
C LEU A 115 0.91 -11.17 6.54
N ARG A 116 1.10 -10.34 5.51
CA ARG A 116 2.37 -9.61 5.33
C ARG A 116 2.65 -8.63 6.47
N LEU A 117 1.66 -7.89 6.97
CA LEU A 117 1.84 -7.05 8.15
C LEU A 117 2.26 -7.88 9.37
N VAL A 118 1.61 -9.02 9.62
CA VAL A 118 2.01 -9.92 10.71
C VAL A 118 3.45 -10.38 10.56
N GLN A 119 3.89 -10.70 9.35
CA GLN A 119 5.27 -11.12 9.09
C GLN A 119 6.29 -9.99 9.29
N MET A 120 5.89 -8.74 9.09
CA MET A 120 6.75 -7.56 9.28
C MET A 120 6.71 -7.00 10.70
N ALA A 121 5.82 -7.50 11.57
CA ALA A 121 5.78 -7.09 12.96
C ALA A 121 7.03 -7.57 13.71
N GLY A 122 7.70 -6.65 14.39
CA GLY A 122 8.84 -6.99 15.24
C GLY A 122 8.43 -7.74 16.51
N PRO A 123 9.40 -8.23 17.29
CA PRO A 123 9.12 -8.95 18.54
C PRO A 123 8.32 -8.15 19.56
N SER A 124 8.44 -6.81 19.51
CA SER A 124 7.68 -5.88 20.35
C SER A 124 6.26 -5.59 19.84
N ALA A 125 5.79 -6.29 18.81
CA ALA A 125 4.55 -6.00 18.09
C ALA A 125 4.50 -4.56 17.55
N SER A 126 5.65 -3.97 17.22
CA SER A 126 5.79 -2.65 16.61
C SER A 126 6.32 -2.79 15.20
N PHE A 127 6.13 -1.75 14.40
CA PHE A 127 6.57 -1.75 13.02
C PHE A 127 7.69 -0.74 12.79
N THR A 128 8.68 -1.17 12.00
CA THR A 128 9.65 -0.31 11.33
C THR A 128 9.20 -0.07 9.88
N TRP A 129 9.77 0.89 9.19
CA TRP A 129 9.40 1.21 7.81
C TRP A 129 9.52 0.01 6.85
N TRP A 130 10.53 -0.84 7.04
CA TRP A 130 10.83 -1.97 6.15
C TRP A 130 10.50 -3.35 6.73
N GLY A 131 10.14 -3.41 7.99
CA GLY A 131 9.62 -4.62 8.62
C GLY A 131 10.60 -5.51 9.36
N TYR A 132 11.91 -5.24 9.35
CA TYR A 132 12.86 -6.16 9.99
C TYR A 132 13.83 -5.48 10.97
N ASP A 133 14.55 -4.47 10.52
CA ASP A 133 15.56 -3.79 11.30
C ASP A 133 15.26 -2.30 11.45
N GLY A 134 15.69 -1.71 12.53
CA GLY A 134 15.55 -0.29 12.83
C GLY A 134 14.69 0.00 14.04
N GLU A 135 14.60 1.29 14.35
CA GLU A 135 13.76 1.77 15.45
C GLU A 135 12.28 1.74 15.04
N PRO A 136 11.40 1.22 15.90
CA PRO A 136 9.97 1.25 15.64
C PRO A 136 9.43 2.68 15.52
N ASP A 137 8.60 2.91 14.52
CA ASP A 137 7.88 4.16 14.34
C ASP A 137 6.48 4.06 14.95
N ALA A 138 6.17 4.97 15.86
CA ALA A 138 4.93 4.95 16.61
C ALA A 138 3.71 5.24 15.73
N PHE A 139 3.83 6.21 14.82
CA PHE A 139 2.72 6.54 13.91
C PHE A 139 2.48 5.43 12.90
N LEU A 140 3.55 4.90 12.32
CA LEU A 140 3.46 3.78 11.37
C LEU A 140 2.85 2.53 12.04
N THR A 141 3.25 2.25 13.29
CA THR A 141 2.69 1.16 14.08
C THR A 141 1.18 1.34 14.26
N ALA A 142 0.75 2.54 14.66
CA ALA A 142 -0.66 2.84 14.84
C ALA A 142 -1.44 2.75 13.52
N TYR A 143 -0.88 3.25 12.44
CA TYR A 143 -1.50 3.21 11.12
C TYR A 143 -1.65 1.78 10.58
N ALA A 144 -0.62 0.96 10.74
CA ALA A 144 -0.66 -0.44 10.32
C ALA A 144 -1.73 -1.24 11.08
N TYR A 145 -1.83 -1.05 12.40
CA TYR A 145 -2.87 -1.69 13.19
C TYR A 145 -4.26 -1.18 12.87
N TYR A 146 -4.41 0.10 12.59
CA TYR A 146 -5.69 0.65 12.15
C TYR A 146 -6.13 0.09 10.80
N ALA A 147 -5.22 -0.08 9.86
CA ALA A 147 -5.49 -0.74 8.58
C ALA A 147 -5.88 -2.21 8.76
N ASP A 148 -5.16 -2.93 9.62
CA ASP A 148 -5.45 -4.33 9.95
C ASP A 148 -6.83 -4.48 10.62
N TRP A 149 -7.16 -3.58 11.55
CA TRP A 149 -8.47 -3.57 12.19
C TRP A 149 -9.60 -3.36 11.19
N ASN A 150 -9.51 -2.35 10.32
CA ASN A 150 -10.52 -2.10 9.29
C ASN A 150 -10.73 -3.34 8.40
N ALA A 151 -9.63 -3.95 7.94
CA ALA A 151 -9.71 -5.14 7.13
C ALA A 151 -10.32 -6.33 7.89
N SER A 152 -10.01 -6.50 9.18
CA SER A 152 -10.59 -7.55 10.00
C SER A 152 -12.10 -7.41 10.15
N GLN A 153 -12.60 -6.17 10.29
CA GLN A 153 -14.04 -5.91 10.38
C GLN A 153 -14.78 -6.33 9.10
N VAL A 154 -14.31 -5.88 7.94
CA VAL A 154 -14.97 -6.19 6.65
C VAL A 154 -14.79 -7.64 6.20
N LEU A 155 -13.76 -8.31 6.68
CA LEU A 155 -13.55 -9.74 6.47
C LEU A 155 -14.32 -10.61 7.50
N GLU A 156 -14.99 -9.99 8.48
CA GLU A 156 -15.74 -10.64 9.55
C GLU A 156 -14.85 -11.61 10.38
N LEU A 157 -13.61 -11.15 10.65
CA LEU A 157 -12.66 -11.96 11.41
C LEU A 157 -12.78 -11.61 12.90
N THR A 158 -12.98 -12.65 13.71
CA THR A 158 -12.90 -12.51 15.16
C THR A 158 -11.46 -12.71 15.60
N LEU A 159 -10.82 -11.63 16.05
CA LEU A 159 -9.49 -11.70 16.63
C LEU A 159 -9.59 -11.87 18.15
N PRO A 160 -8.63 -12.60 18.75
CA PRO A 160 -8.61 -12.77 20.21
C PRO A 160 -8.50 -11.41 20.90
N PRO A 161 -9.18 -11.21 22.06
CA PRO A 161 -9.08 -9.96 22.82
C PRO A 161 -7.63 -9.56 23.15
N GLU A 162 -6.77 -10.56 23.37
CA GLU A 162 -5.34 -10.38 23.66
C GLU A 162 -4.59 -9.69 22.52
N HIS A 163 -5.05 -9.83 21.29
CA HIS A 163 -4.46 -9.12 20.14
C HIS A 163 -4.59 -7.60 20.30
N TRP A 164 -5.80 -7.13 20.62
CA TRP A 164 -6.07 -5.69 20.80
C TRP A 164 -5.47 -5.14 22.09
N GLN A 165 -5.43 -5.94 23.15
CA GLN A 165 -4.74 -5.56 24.36
C GLN A 165 -3.25 -5.31 24.10
N ARG A 166 -2.61 -6.17 23.31
CA ARG A 166 -1.21 -5.97 22.89
C ARG A 166 -1.02 -4.68 22.09
N VAL A 167 -1.96 -4.34 21.20
CA VAL A 167 -1.93 -3.08 20.45
C VAL A 167 -1.97 -1.88 21.39
N LEU A 168 -2.83 -1.91 22.41
CA LEU A 168 -2.91 -0.87 23.44
C LEU A 168 -1.61 -0.74 24.23
N GLU A 169 -1.00 -1.83 24.62
CA GLU A 169 0.28 -1.84 25.34
C GLU A 169 1.39 -1.20 24.50
N VAL A 170 1.42 -1.49 23.18
CA VAL A 170 2.34 -0.85 22.23
C VAL A 170 2.10 0.66 22.17
N TYR A 171 0.85 1.10 22.07
CA TYR A 171 0.52 2.52 22.04
C TYR A 171 0.90 3.23 23.34
N ALA A 172 0.59 2.64 24.48
CA ALA A 172 0.93 3.19 25.80
C ALA A 172 2.45 3.35 25.97
N LYS A 173 3.22 2.39 25.49
CA LYS A 173 4.70 2.42 25.54
C LYS A 173 5.29 3.49 24.62
N GLN A 174 4.72 3.70 23.45
CA GLN A 174 5.24 4.65 22.47
C GLN A 174 4.79 6.08 22.69
N ALA A 175 3.61 6.29 23.26
CA ALA A 175 2.98 7.60 23.42
C ALA A 175 3.85 8.67 24.11
N PRO A 176 4.60 8.38 25.18
CA PRO A 176 5.40 9.41 25.86
C PRO A 176 6.47 10.06 24.98
N ASN A 177 7.02 9.29 24.03
CA ASN A 177 8.12 9.69 23.16
C ASN A 177 7.66 10.17 21.78
N THR A 178 6.35 10.31 21.58
CA THR A 178 5.75 10.63 20.29
C THR A 178 5.39 12.12 20.23
N PRO A 179 5.69 12.84 19.12
CA PRO A 179 5.28 14.22 18.93
C PRO A 179 3.76 14.41 19.08
N LEU A 180 3.33 15.58 19.55
CA LEU A 180 1.94 15.85 19.90
C LEU A 180 0.95 15.52 18.77
N LEU A 181 1.26 15.94 17.54
CA LEU A 181 0.40 15.67 16.38
C LEU A 181 0.25 14.17 16.10
N GLN A 182 1.36 13.44 16.11
CA GLN A 182 1.33 11.99 15.92
C GLN A 182 0.57 11.28 17.05
N ARG A 183 0.75 11.76 18.30
CA ARG A 183 0.00 11.25 19.45
C ARG A 183 -1.50 11.45 19.30
N ALA A 184 -1.93 12.60 18.80
CA ALA A 184 -3.34 12.87 18.52
C ALA A 184 -3.91 11.93 17.45
N LEU A 185 -3.14 11.62 16.39
CA LEU A 185 -3.52 10.67 15.35
C LEU A 185 -3.61 9.24 15.90
N ILE A 186 -2.65 8.80 16.71
CA ILE A 186 -2.65 7.49 17.38
C ILE A 186 -3.91 7.33 18.23
N LEU A 187 -4.24 8.34 19.03
CA LEU A 187 -5.46 8.35 19.86
C LEU A 187 -6.73 8.34 19.00
N SER A 188 -6.73 9.03 17.88
CA SER A 188 -7.85 8.99 16.92
C SER A 188 -8.07 7.59 16.36
N PHE A 189 -7.01 6.90 15.96
CA PHE A 189 -7.10 5.50 15.50
C PHE A 189 -7.61 4.58 16.63
N ALA A 190 -7.04 4.68 17.82
CA ALA A 190 -7.47 3.88 18.97
C ALA A 190 -8.96 4.08 19.28
N ARG A 191 -9.44 5.33 19.23
CA ARG A 191 -10.86 5.65 19.41
C ARG A 191 -11.73 5.03 18.32
N GLN A 192 -11.33 5.11 17.06
CA GLN A 192 -12.07 4.52 15.95
C GLN A 192 -12.11 2.99 16.04
N MET A 193 -11.04 2.37 16.51
CA MET A 193 -10.96 0.94 16.80
C MET A 193 -11.75 0.53 18.05
N GLN A 194 -12.36 1.48 18.75
CA GLN A 194 -13.09 1.27 20.01
C GLN A 194 -12.23 0.60 21.10
N LEU A 195 -10.93 0.88 21.08
CA LEU A 195 -10.04 0.43 22.14
C LEU A 195 -10.30 1.21 23.42
N PRO A 196 -10.28 0.55 24.59
CA PRO A 196 -10.59 1.17 25.87
C PRO A 196 -9.60 2.26 26.29
#